data_04929e784b28de0571af98c1dd28f05b
#
_entry.id   04929e784b28de0571af98c1dd28f05b
#
_cell.length_a   1.000
_cell.length_b   1.000
_cell.length_c   1.000
_cell.angle_alpha   90.00
_cell.angle_beta   90.00
_cell.angle_gamma   90.00
#
_symmetry.space_group_name_H-M   'P 1'
#
loop_
_entity.id
_entity.type
_entity.pdbx_description
1 polymer ?
#
loop_
_entity_poly.entity_id
_entity_poly.type
_entity_poly.pdbx_seq_one_letter_code
_entity_poly.pdbx_strand_id
1 'polypeptide(L)'
;MRSHALMLPLLGSALLATPTLAQDHGTIDHGQHAGHATPEQSETAEPEATTTDPHAGHASSATGSAELPNSMDHSPIDHSTMDHRTMDHSAMNHGQMETSISPGPEFETPPPPEAGSGPPRAADAIWGADAMRDSRRDLRETHGDFSVFWFQGDRLEVQMREGDDGYLWDLQGYYGGPTSRFWFKSEGEGPFGERVEDAEVQALYSRAVAPFWDIQAGLRQDVAGPDTTYAVLGIQGLAPYLFEVDAALFVSHRGDVTARIEAEVDQRITQRLILQPRAEVSLSAQDVPMLGIGSGIDKVEAGLRLRYEITREFAPYIGVEQSWRVGGSADYARGAGEDPSVTSYVAGIRFWF
;
A
#
# COMPACT_ATOMS: atom_id res chain seq x y z
N MET A 1 -26.02 50.86 16.92
CA MET A 1 -25.61 50.66 15.53
C MET A 1 -25.67 49.20 15.28
N ARG A 2 -26.55 48.74 14.38
CA ARG A 2 -26.87 47.33 14.14
C ARG A 2 -25.89 46.79 13.10
N SER A 3 -25.07 45.79 13.48
CA SER A 3 -24.25 45.04 12.53
C SER A 3 -25.07 43.88 11.98
N HIS A 4 -25.27 43.87 10.68
CA HIS A 4 -25.91 42.77 9.94
C HIS A 4 -24.87 41.67 9.71
N ALA A 5 -25.09 40.53 10.35
CA ALA A 5 -24.37 39.31 10.03
C ALA A 5 -24.94 38.73 8.72
N LEU A 6 -24.08 38.63 7.72
CA LEU A 6 -24.40 37.97 6.44
C LEU A 6 -24.27 36.45 6.67
N MET A 7 -25.38 35.76 6.78
CA MET A 7 -25.43 34.30 6.70
C MET A 7 -25.34 33.90 5.22
N LEU A 8 -24.26 33.24 4.86
CA LEU A 8 -24.13 32.52 3.59
C LEU A 8 -24.65 31.09 3.80
N PRO A 9 -25.63 30.59 3.07
CA PRO A 9 -26.01 29.20 3.16
C PRO A 9 -25.01 28.32 2.39
N LEU A 10 -24.34 27.41 3.09
CA LEU A 10 -23.63 26.30 2.48
C LEU A 10 -24.65 25.38 1.81
N LEU A 11 -24.76 25.47 0.49
CA LEU A 11 -25.44 24.46 -0.32
C LEU A 11 -24.54 23.20 -0.36
N GLY A 12 -24.86 22.26 0.50
CA GLY A 12 -24.38 20.89 0.38
C GLY A 12 -25.09 20.20 -0.79
N SER A 13 -24.47 20.19 -1.96
CA SER A 13 -24.89 19.31 -3.05
C SER A 13 -24.32 17.92 -2.78
N ALA A 14 -25.12 17.06 -2.17
CA ALA A 14 -24.84 15.63 -2.15
C ALA A 14 -24.97 15.11 -3.60
N LEU A 15 -23.85 14.85 -4.25
CA LEU A 15 -23.80 14.04 -5.46
C LEU A 15 -24.11 12.58 -5.05
N LEU A 16 -25.33 12.18 -5.22
CA LEU A 16 -25.70 10.77 -5.25
C LEU A 16 -25.07 10.15 -6.49
N ALA A 17 -23.96 9.48 -6.34
CA ALA A 17 -23.42 8.58 -7.35
C ALA A 17 -24.41 7.40 -7.48
N THR A 18 -25.10 7.33 -8.61
CA THR A 18 -25.85 6.14 -9.00
C THR A 18 -24.85 5.01 -9.30
N PRO A 19 -25.08 3.80 -8.79
CA PRO A 19 -24.22 2.68 -9.18
C PRO A 19 -24.43 2.40 -10.66
N THR A 20 -23.36 2.54 -11.44
CA THR A 20 -23.34 2.11 -12.82
C THR A 20 -23.45 0.59 -12.84
N LEU A 21 -24.54 0.10 -13.39
CA LEU A 21 -24.80 -1.31 -13.63
C LEU A 21 -23.60 -1.92 -14.38
N ALA A 22 -23.14 -3.07 -13.89
CA ALA A 22 -22.16 -3.90 -14.53
C ALA A 22 -22.49 -4.06 -16.02
N GLN A 23 -21.53 -3.77 -16.89
CA GLN A 23 -21.61 -4.07 -18.30
C GLN A 23 -21.73 -5.57 -18.46
N ASP A 24 -22.81 -5.98 -19.10
CA ASP A 24 -23.07 -7.32 -19.59
C ASP A 24 -21.92 -7.69 -20.56
N HIS A 25 -21.05 -8.60 -20.11
CA HIS A 25 -20.05 -9.22 -20.98
C HIS A 25 -20.81 -10.13 -21.95
N GLY A 26 -21.05 -9.61 -23.14
CA GLY A 26 -21.59 -10.37 -24.24
C GLY A 26 -20.85 -11.70 -24.38
N THR A 27 -21.65 -12.77 -24.34
CA THR A 27 -21.25 -14.14 -24.59
C THR A 27 -20.45 -14.23 -25.90
N ILE A 28 -19.19 -14.60 -25.79
CA ILE A 28 -18.40 -15.01 -26.96
C ILE A 28 -18.94 -16.35 -27.38
N ASP A 29 -19.64 -16.34 -28.53
CA ASP A 29 -20.15 -17.52 -29.22
C ASP A 29 -18.96 -18.34 -29.78
N HIS A 30 -18.64 -19.46 -29.11
CA HIS A 30 -17.74 -20.47 -29.63
C HIS A 30 -18.52 -21.49 -30.50
N GLY A 31 -19.15 -20.98 -31.53
CA GLY A 31 -19.76 -21.83 -32.56
C GLY A 31 -18.73 -22.60 -33.36
N GLN A 32 -18.96 -23.87 -33.43
CA GLN A 32 -18.49 -24.88 -34.40
C GLN A 32 -17.31 -25.76 -33.99
N HIS A 33 -17.63 -26.82 -33.26
CA HIS A 33 -17.10 -28.15 -33.63
C HIS A 33 -18.25 -29.15 -33.74
N ALA A 34 -18.56 -29.51 -34.96
CA ALA A 34 -19.56 -30.50 -35.29
C ALA A 34 -19.05 -31.93 -35.04
N GLY A 35 -19.89 -32.76 -34.48
CA GLY A 35 -19.95 -34.17 -34.76
C GLY A 35 -19.33 -35.15 -33.79
N HIS A 36 -20.13 -35.68 -32.86
CA HIS A 36 -20.23 -37.13 -32.71
C HIS A 36 -21.56 -37.48 -32.07
N ALA A 37 -22.19 -38.52 -32.67
CA ALA A 37 -23.55 -38.97 -32.45
C ALA A 37 -23.81 -39.56 -31.06
N THR A 38 -25.04 -39.35 -30.62
CA THR A 38 -25.76 -40.06 -29.55
C THR A 38 -25.97 -41.56 -29.92
N PRO A 39 -26.14 -42.45 -28.94
CA PRO A 39 -27.44 -43.10 -28.82
C PRO A 39 -28.07 -43.08 -27.45
N GLU A 40 -29.39 -43.02 -27.51
CA GLU A 40 -30.41 -43.19 -26.49
C GLU A 40 -30.34 -44.50 -25.71
N GLN A 41 -30.67 -44.51 -24.44
CA GLN A 41 -31.77 -45.30 -23.82
C GLN A 41 -31.65 -45.31 -22.31
N SER A 42 -32.61 -44.82 -21.70
CA SER A 42 -33.75 -45.32 -20.90
C SER A 42 -33.45 -45.70 -19.45
N GLU A 43 -34.04 -44.90 -18.60
CA GLU A 43 -34.94 -45.24 -17.51
C GLU A 43 -34.53 -46.18 -16.36
N THR A 44 -34.76 -45.66 -15.19
CA THR A 44 -35.27 -46.22 -13.92
C THR A 44 -34.30 -46.35 -12.74
N ALA A 45 -34.85 -45.77 -11.63
CA ALA A 45 -34.71 -46.10 -10.21
C ALA A 45 -33.54 -45.55 -9.42
N GLU A 46 -33.84 -44.56 -8.57
CA GLU A 46 -33.27 -44.40 -7.22
C GLU A 46 -33.32 -45.69 -6.40
N PRO A 47 -32.43 -46.03 -5.44
CA PRO A 47 -32.27 -45.26 -4.22
C PRO A 47 -30.88 -45.27 -3.54
N GLU A 48 -30.80 -44.39 -2.54
CA GLU A 48 -29.99 -44.47 -1.32
C GLU A 48 -28.50 -44.09 -1.32
N ALA A 49 -28.23 -43.16 -0.41
CA ALA A 49 -26.98 -42.61 0.03
C ALA A 49 -25.98 -43.67 0.57
N THR A 50 -24.74 -43.52 0.12
CA THR A 50 -23.58 -43.94 0.94
C THR A 50 -22.40 -43.01 0.65
N THR A 51 -21.96 -42.36 1.71
CA THR A 51 -20.69 -41.65 1.82
C THR A 51 -19.52 -42.52 1.45
N THR A 52 -18.72 -42.11 0.47
CA THR A 52 -17.44 -42.73 0.19
C THR A 52 -16.33 -41.70 0.12
N ASP A 53 -15.38 -41.87 1.03
CA ASP A 53 -14.12 -41.17 1.18
C ASP A 53 -13.24 -41.33 -0.07
N PRO A 54 -12.70 -40.24 -0.68
CA PRO A 54 -11.92 -40.32 -1.93
C PRO A 54 -10.46 -40.73 -1.76
N HIS A 55 -10.01 -41.15 -0.57
CA HIS A 55 -8.60 -41.51 -0.32
C HIS A 55 -8.30 -42.99 -0.01
N ALA A 56 -9.25 -43.89 -0.22
CA ALA A 56 -9.04 -45.33 0.00
C ALA A 56 -8.85 -46.07 -1.35
N GLY A 57 -7.61 -46.24 -1.79
CA GLY A 57 -7.39 -47.04 -3.01
C GLY A 57 -5.95 -47.14 -3.50
N HIS A 58 -4.99 -47.44 -2.60
CA HIS A 58 -3.72 -48.05 -3.00
C HIS A 58 -3.34 -49.12 -1.97
N ALA A 59 -3.87 -50.30 -2.18
CA ALA A 59 -3.38 -51.50 -1.52
C ALA A 59 -3.02 -52.54 -2.59
N SER A 60 -1.73 -52.72 -2.74
CA SER A 60 -0.97 -53.97 -2.91
C SER A 60 -1.58 -55.12 -3.69
N SER A 61 -0.94 -55.50 -4.79
CA SER A 61 -0.79 -56.88 -5.17
C SER A 61 0.69 -57.16 -5.31
N ALA A 62 1.22 -57.82 -4.32
CA ALA A 62 2.57 -58.39 -4.32
C ALA A 62 2.50 -59.80 -4.88
N THR A 63 3.33 -60.12 -5.87
CA THR A 63 4.00 -61.41 -6.04
C THR A 63 5.07 -61.25 -7.11
N GLY A 64 6.32 -61.40 -6.71
CA GLY A 64 7.46 -61.42 -7.61
C GLY A 64 8.75 -61.18 -6.85
N SER A 65 9.32 -62.27 -6.33
CA SER A 65 10.63 -62.30 -5.68
C SER A 65 11.73 -61.91 -6.71
N ALA A 66 12.45 -60.81 -6.42
CA ALA A 66 13.77 -60.57 -7.01
C ALA A 66 14.63 -59.91 -5.91
N GLU A 67 15.80 -60.46 -5.71
CA GLU A 67 16.81 -60.13 -4.73
C GLU A 67 17.17 -58.63 -4.73
N LEU A 68 17.28 -58.05 -3.55
CA LEU A 68 17.83 -56.73 -3.29
C LEU A 68 19.36 -56.80 -3.30
N PRO A 69 20.06 -55.96 -4.06
CA PRO A 69 21.48 -55.70 -3.80
C PRO A 69 21.64 -54.78 -2.62
N ASN A 70 22.53 -55.21 -1.80
CA ASN A 70 23.08 -54.79 -0.56
C ASN A 70 23.18 -53.26 -0.31
N SER A 71 22.92 -52.89 0.92
CA SER A 71 23.11 -51.62 1.63
C SER A 71 24.19 -50.72 1.04
N MET A 72 23.82 -49.47 0.74
CA MET A 72 24.79 -48.40 0.62
C MET A 72 25.36 -48.07 2.01
N ASP A 73 26.63 -48.36 2.16
CA ASP A 73 27.44 -48.01 3.33
C ASP A 73 27.65 -46.49 3.34
N HIS A 74 27.02 -45.81 4.28
CA HIS A 74 27.26 -44.41 4.60
C HIS A 74 28.40 -44.25 5.59
N SER A 75 29.61 -44.71 5.21
CA SER A 75 30.82 -44.37 5.96
C SER A 75 31.04 -42.83 5.88
N PRO A 76 31.32 -42.17 6.99
CA PRO A 76 31.61 -40.72 6.94
C PRO A 76 32.88 -40.49 6.13
N ILE A 77 32.75 -39.63 5.12
CA ILE A 77 33.89 -39.16 4.32
C ILE A 77 34.80 -38.37 5.26
N ASP A 78 35.98 -38.88 5.52
CA ASP A 78 37.02 -38.19 6.30
C ASP A 78 37.57 -37.02 5.47
N HIS A 79 37.20 -35.80 5.80
CA HIS A 79 37.65 -34.58 5.17
C HIS A 79 39.01 -34.09 5.69
N SER A 80 39.69 -34.85 6.56
CA SER A 80 40.98 -34.45 7.18
C SER A 80 42.17 -34.52 6.26
N THR A 81 42.03 -35.08 5.05
CA THR A 81 43.14 -35.25 4.08
C THR A 81 43.06 -34.32 2.85
N MET A 82 42.07 -33.41 2.80
CA MET A 82 42.09 -32.38 1.74
C MET A 82 43.03 -31.22 2.15
N ASP A 83 44.23 -31.28 1.62
CA ASP A 83 45.19 -30.18 1.77
C ASP A 83 44.77 -29.00 0.88
N HIS A 84 44.14 -28.01 1.46
CA HIS A 84 43.70 -26.79 0.80
C HIS A 84 44.83 -25.81 0.48
N ARG A 85 46.10 -26.20 0.69
CA ARG A 85 47.27 -25.34 0.48
C ARG A 85 47.84 -25.37 -0.94
N THR A 86 47.34 -26.19 -1.82
CA THR A 86 47.87 -26.34 -3.19
C THR A 86 46.92 -25.90 -4.29
N MET A 87 45.81 -25.24 -3.98
CA MET A 87 45.05 -24.57 -5.02
C MET A 87 45.70 -23.21 -5.32
N ASP A 88 46.46 -23.20 -6.40
CA ASP A 88 47.00 -21.95 -6.94
C ASP A 88 45.86 -21.12 -7.55
N HIS A 89 45.36 -20.15 -6.79
CA HIS A 89 44.35 -19.21 -7.24
C HIS A 89 44.87 -18.15 -8.21
N SER A 90 46.17 -18.15 -8.51
CA SER A 90 46.76 -17.17 -9.45
C SER A 90 46.41 -17.45 -10.93
N ALA A 91 45.88 -18.64 -11.24
CA ALA A 91 45.43 -18.98 -12.58
C ALA A 91 43.95 -18.70 -12.84
N MET A 92 43.18 -18.31 -11.82
CA MET A 92 41.82 -17.79 -12.03
C MET A 92 41.93 -16.35 -12.47
N ASN A 93 41.86 -16.15 -13.77
CA ASN A 93 41.74 -14.83 -14.36
C ASN A 93 40.40 -14.22 -13.98
N HIS A 94 40.36 -13.44 -12.89
CA HIS A 94 39.20 -12.59 -12.51
C HIS A 94 39.07 -11.37 -13.44
N GLY A 95 39.63 -11.45 -14.64
CA GLY A 95 39.41 -10.49 -15.69
C GLY A 95 37.95 -10.54 -16.13
N GLN A 96 37.17 -9.57 -15.68
CA GLN A 96 35.86 -9.21 -16.22
C GLN A 96 34.84 -10.35 -16.26
N MET A 97 34.41 -10.82 -15.11
CA MET A 97 33.01 -11.27 -15.01
C MET A 97 32.17 -10.02 -15.17
N GLU A 98 31.82 -9.71 -16.42
CA GLU A 98 30.55 -9.02 -16.66
C GLU A 98 29.48 -9.89 -16.05
N THR A 99 28.96 -9.47 -14.89
CA THR A 99 27.77 -10.08 -14.31
C THR A 99 26.58 -9.72 -15.16
N SER A 100 26.48 -10.34 -16.34
CA SER A 100 25.19 -10.42 -17.00
C SER A 100 24.36 -11.40 -16.20
N ILE A 101 23.70 -10.89 -15.17
CA ILE A 101 22.61 -11.60 -14.53
C ILE A 101 21.50 -11.64 -15.58
N SER A 102 21.49 -12.69 -16.39
CA SER A 102 20.34 -13.00 -17.23
C SER A 102 19.26 -13.53 -16.27
N PRO A 103 18.15 -12.85 -16.11
CA PRO A 103 17.06 -13.32 -15.24
C PRO A 103 16.24 -14.46 -15.87
N GLY A 104 16.63 -14.94 -17.02
CA GLY A 104 15.92 -15.98 -17.78
C GLY A 104 16.48 -17.38 -17.57
N PRO A 105 15.75 -18.43 -17.99
CA PRO A 105 16.22 -19.79 -17.95
C PRO A 105 17.44 -20.01 -18.85
N GLU A 106 18.36 -20.92 -18.47
CA GLU A 106 19.64 -21.18 -19.15
C GLU A 106 19.51 -21.57 -20.63
N PHE A 107 18.32 -21.99 -21.07
CA PHE A 107 18.03 -22.35 -22.45
C PHE A 107 17.41 -21.20 -23.28
N GLU A 108 17.23 -20.01 -22.70
CA GLU A 108 16.82 -18.85 -23.49
C GLU A 108 17.91 -18.49 -24.50
N THR A 109 17.49 -18.37 -25.74
CA THR A 109 18.37 -17.84 -26.79
C THR A 109 18.71 -16.40 -26.42
N PRO A 110 19.99 -16.05 -26.23
CA PRO A 110 20.35 -14.68 -25.91
C PRO A 110 19.78 -13.74 -26.96
N PRO A 111 19.25 -12.59 -26.56
CA PRO A 111 18.73 -11.62 -27.50
C PRO A 111 19.79 -11.28 -28.55
N PRO A 112 19.41 -11.04 -29.81
CA PRO A 112 20.37 -10.67 -30.83
C PRO A 112 21.17 -9.43 -30.41
N PRO A 113 22.41 -9.26 -30.88
CA PRO A 113 23.29 -8.16 -30.47
C PRO A 113 22.66 -6.76 -30.62
N GLU A 114 21.69 -6.61 -31.49
CA GLU A 114 20.94 -5.38 -31.73
C GLU A 114 19.85 -5.16 -30.68
N ALA A 115 19.44 -6.19 -29.94
CA ALA A 115 18.44 -6.07 -28.89
C ALA A 115 19.04 -5.35 -27.68
N GLY A 116 18.56 -4.15 -27.40
CA GLY A 116 19.07 -3.31 -26.30
C GLY A 116 20.10 -2.28 -26.71
N SER A 117 20.73 -2.40 -27.88
CA SER A 117 21.60 -1.36 -28.46
C SER A 117 20.87 -0.49 -29.49
N GLY A 118 19.65 -0.87 -29.88
CA GLY A 118 18.82 -0.13 -30.82
C GLY A 118 18.14 1.09 -30.18
N PRO A 119 17.65 2.01 -31.02
CA PRO A 119 16.86 3.13 -30.54
C PRO A 119 15.63 2.62 -29.77
N PRO A 120 15.13 3.39 -28.77
CA PRO A 120 13.86 3.07 -28.15
C PRO A 120 12.80 2.87 -29.25
N ARG A 121 12.09 1.74 -29.21
CA ARG A 121 11.16 1.25 -30.23
C ARG A 121 11.81 0.40 -31.34
N ALA A 122 12.73 -0.49 -30.96
CA ALA A 122 13.41 -1.39 -31.89
C ALA A 122 12.44 -2.18 -32.81
N ALA A 123 11.24 -2.49 -32.34
CA ALA A 123 10.19 -3.15 -33.13
C ALA A 123 9.71 -2.32 -34.33
N ASP A 124 9.87 -0.99 -34.31
CA ASP A 124 9.48 -0.10 -35.43
C ASP A 124 10.30 -0.41 -36.70
N ALA A 125 11.55 -0.85 -36.56
CA ALA A 125 12.40 -1.24 -37.67
C ALA A 125 11.95 -2.55 -38.35
N ILE A 126 11.28 -3.43 -37.61
CA ILE A 126 10.82 -4.74 -38.06
C ILE A 126 9.41 -4.66 -38.66
N TRP A 127 8.50 -4.02 -37.93
CA TRP A 127 7.07 -4.05 -38.23
C TRP A 127 6.52 -2.74 -38.83
N GLY A 128 7.36 -1.72 -38.91
CA GLY A 128 6.99 -0.38 -39.39
C GLY A 128 6.47 0.51 -38.25
N ALA A 129 6.87 1.78 -38.30
CA ALA A 129 6.58 2.76 -37.25
C ALA A 129 5.07 2.99 -37.02
N ASP A 130 4.27 2.91 -38.09
CA ASP A 130 2.82 3.18 -38.01
C ASP A 130 2.09 2.02 -37.34
N ALA A 131 2.36 0.78 -37.75
CA ALA A 131 1.77 -0.41 -37.13
C ALA A 131 2.14 -0.51 -35.65
N MET A 132 3.40 -0.23 -35.32
CA MET A 132 3.87 -0.25 -33.93
C MET A 132 3.33 0.92 -33.11
N ARG A 133 3.03 2.06 -33.70
CA ARG A 133 2.35 3.18 -33.02
C ARG A 133 0.94 2.81 -32.63
N ASP A 134 0.22 2.20 -33.55
CA ASP A 134 -1.15 1.74 -33.29
C ASP A 134 -1.18 0.65 -32.23
N SER A 135 -0.34 -0.36 -32.34
CA SER A 135 -0.21 -1.41 -31.31
C SER A 135 0.14 -0.86 -29.93
N ARG A 136 1.03 0.14 -29.84
CA ARG A 136 1.35 0.79 -28.56
C ARG A 136 0.19 1.63 -28.03
N ARG A 137 -0.63 2.22 -28.89
CA ARG A 137 -1.84 2.92 -28.48
C ARG A 137 -2.83 1.94 -27.90
N ASP A 138 -3.14 0.87 -28.62
CA ASP A 138 -4.07 -0.17 -28.20
C ASP A 138 -3.62 -0.83 -26.88
N LEU A 139 -2.30 -1.07 -26.71
CA LEU A 139 -1.75 -1.59 -25.46
C LEU A 139 -1.96 -0.62 -24.30
N ARG A 140 -1.76 0.68 -24.51
CA ARG A 140 -2.04 1.67 -23.46
C ARG A 140 -3.51 1.75 -23.12
N GLU A 141 -4.39 1.82 -24.11
CA GLU A 141 -5.84 1.88 -23.92
C GLU A 141 -6.37 0.65 -23.17
N THR A 142 -5.80 -0.53 -23.43
CA THR A 142 -6.27 -1.79 -22.80
C THR A 142 -5.59 -2.11 -21.47
N HIS A 143 -4.35 -1.64 -21.23
CA HIS A 143 -3.54 -2.10 -20.10
C HIS A 143 -2.87 -0.98 -19.29
N GLY A 144 -2.92 0.28 -19.73
CA GLY A 144 -2.12 1.32 -19.08
C GLY A 144 -2.75 2.70 -18.95
N ASP A 145 -3.78 3.02 -19.69
CA ASP A 145 -4.36 4.37 -19.75
C ASP A 145 -5.76 4.43 -19.11
N PHE A 146 -5.89 3.77 -17.96
CA PHE A 146 -7.12 3.81 -17.19
C PHE A 146 -6.96 4.70 -15.96
N SER A 147 -8.03 5.41 -15.62
CA SER A 147 -8.11 6.17 -14.37
C SER A 147 -8.87 5.36 -13.33
N VAL A 148 -8.33 5.37 -12.13
CA VAL A 148 -8.92 4.71 -10.97
C VAL A 148 -9.32 5.77 -9.96
N PHE A 149 -10.48 5.61 -9.36
CA PHE A 149 -10.83 6.26 -8.11
C PHE A 149 -10.60 5.27 -6.97
N TRP A 150 -9.88 5.70 -5.96
CA TRP A 150 -9.63 4.94 -4.75
C TRP A 150 -9.84 5.85 -3.54
N PHE A 151 -10.44 5.31 -2.51
CA PHE A 151 -10.71 6.01 -1.26
C PHE A 151 -10.44 5.08 -0.07
N GLN A 152 -9.82 5.63 0.98
CA GLN A 152 -9.52 4.93 2.21
C GLN A 152 -9.89 5.79 3.41
N GLY A 153 -10.55 5.19 4.39
CA GLY A 153 -10.52 5.63 5.77
C GLY A 153 -9.46 4.81 6.48
N ASP A 154 -8.30 5.41 6.69
CA ASP A 154 -7.20 4.72 7.35
C ASP A 154 -7.45 4.60 8.84
N ARG A 155 -7.85 5.71 9.45
CA ARG A 155 -8.19 5.80 10.85
C ARG A 155 -9.56 6.47 11.00
N LEU A 156 -10.51 5.73 11.54
CA LEU A 156 -11.75 6.26 12.11
C LEU A 156 -11.85 5.66 13.49
N GLU A 157 -11.39 6.38 14.50
CA GLU A 157 -11.19 5.83 15.83
C GLU A 157 -11.77 6.69 16.95
N VAL A 158 -12.14 5.99 17.98
CA VAL A 158 -12.43 6.56 19.30
C VAL A 158 -11.18 6.45 20.13
N GLN A 159 -10.80 7.52 20.77
CA GLN A 159 -9.64 7.62 21.65
C GLN A 159 -10.11 7.71 23.10
N MET A 160 -9.73 6.73 23.90
CA MET A 160 -9.95 6.70 25.35
C MET A 160 -8.64 7.12 26.02
N ARG A 161 -8.64 8.25 26.67
CA ARG A 161 -7.46 8.84 27.29
C ARG A 161 -7.75 9.36 28.69
N GLU A 162 -6.73 9.64 29.48
CA GLU A 162 -6.90 10.30 30.75
C GLU A 162 -7.39 11.73 30.50
N GLY A 163 -8.55 12.08 31.05
CA GLY A 163 -9.30 13.31 30.78
C GLY A 163 -10.49 13.05 29.87
N ASP A 164 -10.62 13.78 28.77
CA ASP A 164 -11.76 13.70 27.87
C ASP A 164 -11.51 12.72 26.71
N ASP A 165 -12.43 11.76 26.57
CA ASP A 165 -12.42 10.85 25.40
C ASP A 165 -12.65 11.64 24.10
N GLY A 166 -11.97 11.22 23.05
CA GLY A 166 -12.00 11.89 21.76
C GLY A 166 -12.23 10.97 20.58
N TYR A 167 -12.19 11.57 19.42
CA TYR A 167 -12.25 10.88 18.13
C TYR A 167 -11.17 11.43 17.20
N LEU A 168 -10.77 10.58 16.27
CA LEU A 168 -9.85 10.94 15.20
C LEU A 168 -10.35 10.35 13.88
N TRP A 169 -10.21 11.12 12.79
CA TRP A 169 -10.37 10.60 11.44
C TRP A 169 -9.14 10.92 10.60
N ASP A 170 -8.81 9.98 9.74
CA ASP A 170 -7.79 10.11 8.70
C ASP A 170 -8.35 9.45 7.45
N LEU A 171 -8.64 10.27 6.45
CA LEU A 171 -9.27 9.90 5.20
C LEU A 171 -8.40 10.33 4.06
N GLN A 172 -8.23 9.47 3.07
CA GLN A 172 -7.50 9.81 1.87
C GLN A 172 -8.09 9.15 0.64
N GLY A 173 -7.76 9.68 -0.51
CA GLY A 173 -8.15 9.07 -1.76
C GLY A 173 -7.52 9.77 -2.96
N TYR A 174 -7.60 9.10 -4.10
CA TYR A 174 -7.09 9.66 -5.33
C TYR A 174 -7.97 9.34 -6.54
N TYR A 175 -7.82 10.16 -7.56
CA TYR A 175 -8.35 9.91 -8.89
C TYR A 175 -7.26 10.16 -9.93
N GLY A 176 -7.05 9.20 -10.83
CA GLY A 176 -6.08 9.36 -11.91
C GLY A 176 -5.50 8.05 -12.42
N GLY A 177 -4.48 8.17 -13.24
CA GLY A 177 -3.78 7.07 -13.87
C GLY A 177 -2.62 6.51 -13.01
N PRO A 178 -1.88 5.54 -13.55
CA PRO A 178 -0.81 4.88 -12.81
C PRO A 178 0.36 5.80 -12.41
N THR A 179 0.60 6.87 -13.15
CA THR A 179 1.77 7.74 -12.93
C THR A 179 1.43 9.16 -12.50
N SER A 180 0.16 9.56 -12.59
CA SER A 180 -0.28 10.92 -12.26
C SER A 180 -1.69 10.88 -11.70
N ARG A 181 -1.87 11.44 -10.50
CA ARG A 181 -3.12 11.38 -9.75
C ARG A 181 -3.42 12.73 -9.11
N PHE A 182 -4.68 13.03 -8.99
CA PHE A 182 -5.17 14.02 -8.05
C PHE A 182 -5.44 13.31 -6.73
N TRP A 183 -4.82 13.77 -5.65
CA TRP A 183 -4.92 13.18 -4.31
C TRP A 183 -5.62 14.15 -3.37
N PHE A 184 -6.46 13.65 -2.52
CA PHE A 184 -7.05 14.42 -1.43
C PHE A 184 -6.83 13.69 -0.11
N LYS A 185 -6.57 14.45 0.96
CA LYS A 185 -6.42 13.95 2.33
C LYS A 185 -7.29 14.82 3.24
N SER A 186 -7.82 14.23 4.31
CA SER A 186 -8.50 14.93 5.39
C SER A 186 -8.21 14.22 6.69
N GLU A 187 -7.67 14.95 7.63
CA GLU A 187 -7.36 14.48 8.97
C GLU A 187 -7.94 15.44 10.00
N GLY A 188 -8.31 14.92 11.16
CA GLY A 188 -8.69 15.76 12.28
C GLY A 188 -9.04 14.98 13.53
N GLU A 189 -9.03 15.68 14.64
CA GLU A 189 -9.29 15.12 15.96
C GLU A 189 -10.03 16.11 16.86
N GLY A 190 -10.61 15.61 17.93
CA GLY A 190 -11.24 16.42 18.95
C GLY A 190 -11.92 15.61 20.03
N PRO A 191 -12.24 16.22 21.19
CA PRO A 191 -12.98 15.59 22.27
C PRO A 191 -14.46 15.44 21.90
N PHE A 192 -15.13 14.46 22.51
CA PHE A 192 -16.56 14.30 22.32
C PHE A 192 -17.36 15.41 22.99
N GLY A 193 -18.28 16.01 22.27
CA GLY A 193 -19.18 17.04 22.80
C GLY A 193 -18.63 18.45 22.76
N GLU A 194 -17.40 18.64 22.34
CA GLU A 194 -16.74 19.93 22.14
C GLU A 194 -16.52 20.25 20.67
N ARG A 195 -15.79 21.32 20.40
CA ARG A 195 -15.40 21.66 19.03
C ARG A 195 -14.23 20.81 18.59
N VAL A 196 -14.14 20.58 17.29
CA VAL A 196 -12.96 19.98 16.65
C VAL A 196 -11.74 20.80 17.02
N GLU A 197 -10.73 20.14 17.57
CA GLU A 197 -9.48 20.80 17.99
C GLU A 197 -8.58 21.06 16.81
N ASP A 198 -8.37 20.03 15.99
CA ASP A 198 -7.56 20.08 14.78
C ASP A 198 -8.29 19.44 13.63
N ALA A 199 -8.26 20.08 12.47
CA ALA A 199 -8.77 19.51 11.23
C ALA A 199 -8.14 20.16 10.02
N GLU A 200 -7.71 19.31 9.07
CA GLU A 200 -7.10 19.74 7.84
C GLU A 200 -7.73 19.04 6.63
N VAL A 201 -7.66 19.72 5.51
CA VAL A 201 -7.95 19.14 4.20
C VAL A 201 -6.82 19.47 3.24
N GLN A 202 -6.44 18.50 2.41
CA GLN A 202 -5.37 18.66 1.44
C GLN A 202 -5.86 18.30 0.04
N ALA A 203 -5.40 19.06 -0.94
CA ALA A 203 -5.63 18.80 -2.36
C ALA A 203 -4.27 18.82 -3.07
N LEU A 204 -3.83 17.66 -3.55
CA LEU A 204 -2.48 17.46 -4.04
C LEU A 204 -2.48 16.87 -5.45
N TYR A 205 -1.53 17.27 -6.25
CA TYR A 205 -1.15 16.56 -7.46
C TYR A 205 0.01 15.63 -7.14
N SER A 206 -0.16 14.36 -7.45
CA SER A 206 0.81 13.30 -7.19
C SER A 206 1.36 12.78 -8.51
N ARG A 207 2.67 12.57 -8.57
CA ARG A 207 3.36 12.02 -9.72
C ARG A 207 4.41 11.00 -9.32
N ALA A 208 4.35 9.81 -9.94
CA ALA A 208 5.35 8.79 -9.80
C ALA A 208 6.71 9.26 -10.37
N VAL A 209 7.75 9.20 -9.55
CA VAL A 209 9.13 9.61 -9.91
C VAL A 209 10.10 8.44 -9.87
N ALA A 210 9.77 7.39 -9.13
CA ALA A 210 10.51 6.15 -9.07
C ALA A 210 9.54 4.98 -8.78
N PRO A 211 9.96 3.71 -8.94
CA PRO A 211 9.16 2.59 -8.48
C PRO A 211 8.79 2.78 -7.00
N PHE A 212 7.50 2.71 -6.71
CA PHE A 212 6.90 2.87 -5.37
C PHE A 212 7.06 4.25 -4.71
N TRP A 213 7.48 5.29 -5.44
CA TRP A 213 7.63 6.63 -4.89
C TRP A 213 6.94 7.68 -5.75
N ASP A 214 6.08 8.47 -5.09
CA ASP A 214 5.36 9.59 -5.66
C ASP A 214 5.82 10.90 -5.00
N ILE A 215 6.01 11.95 -5.81
CA ILE A 215 6.11 13.33 -5.31
C ILE A 215 4.73 13.95 -5.35
N GLN A 216 4.37 14.66 -4.30
CA GLN A 216 3.10 15.36 -4.15
C GLN A 216 3.33 16.86 -4.02
N ALA A 217 2.49 17.67 -4.65
CA ALA A 217 2.50 19.12 -4.50
C ALA A 217 1.06 19.67 -4.54
N GLY A 218 0.75 20.62 -3.69
CA GLY A 218 -0.59 21.21 -3.66
C GLY A 218 -0.81 22.15 -2.49
N LEU A 219 -2.02 22.11 -1.95
CA LEU A 219 -2.47 22.98 -0.88
C LEU A 219 -3.04 22.16 0.27
N ARG A 220 -2.83 22.67 1.47
CA ARG A 220 -3.50 22.27 2.72
C ARG A 220 -4.24 23.46 3.28
N GLN A 221 -5.42 23.23 3.80
CA GLN A 221 -6.22 24.20 4.54
C GLN A 221 -6.57 23.63 5.90
N ASP A 222 -6.18 24.32 6.96
CA ASP A 222 -6.68 24.03 8.30
C ASP A 222 -8.09 24.59 8.43
N VAL A 223 -9.04 23.74 8.81
CA VAL A 223 -10.46 24.08 8.91
C VAL A 223 -10.95 24.15 10.35
N ALA A 224 -10.11 23.75 11.30
CA ALA A 224 -10.29 23.98 12.73
C ALA A 224 -9.09 24.74 13.30
N GLY A 225 -9.27 25.42 14.43
CA GLY A 225 -8.26 26.31 14.98
C GLY A 225 -8.11 27.61 14.18
N PRO A 226 -6.92 28.21 14.11
CA PRO A 226 -6.64 29.37 13.29
C PRO A 226 -6.66 29.02 11.81
N ASP A 227 -7.54 29.67 11.03
CA ASP A 227 -7.66 29.49 9.59
C ASP A 227 -6.31 29.76 8.89
N THR A 228 -5.66 28.72 8.41
CA THR A 228 -4.32 28.77 7.82
C THR A 228 -4.24 27.92 6.55
N THR A 229 -3.77 28.53 5.48
CA THR A 229 -3.51 27.86 4.19
C THR A 229 -2.01 27.63 4.02
N TYR A 230 -1.63 26.45 3.58
CA TYR A 230 -0.24 26.07 3.31
C TYR A 230 -0.06 25.62 1.86
N ALA A 231 1.09 25.95 1.30
CA ALA A 231 1.63 25.22 0.17
C ALA A 231 2.27 23.92 0.68
N VAL A 232 2.05 22.83 -0.03
CA VAL A 232 2.52 21.49 0.34
C VAL A 232 3.48 20.96 -0.71
N LEU A 233 4.60 20.40 -0.27
CA LEU A 233 5.49 19.59 -1.07
C LEU A 233 5.78 18.31 -0.30
N GLY A 234 5.40 17.17 -0.84
CA GLY A 234 5.51 15.88 -0.18
C GLY A 234 6.14 14.79 -1.04
N ILE A 235 6.53 13.74 -0.40
CA ILE A 235 6.93 12.46 -0.98
C ILE A 235 6.22 11.34 -0.22
N GLN A 236 5.62 10.43 -0.95
CA GLN A 236 4.94 9.27 -0.39
C GLN A 236 5.40 8.02 -1.11
N GLY A 237 5.56 6.92 -0.39
CA GLY A 237 5.93 5.67 -1.04
C GLY A 237 6.20 4.52 -0.10
N LEU A 238 6.70 3.44 -0.71
CA LEU A 238 7.00 2.20 -0.04
C LEU A 238 8.52 2.01 0.02
N ALA A 239 9.07 2.11 1.23
CA ALA A 239 10.48 1.87 1.51
C ALA A 239 10.78 0.36 1.64
N PRO A 240 12.06 -0.06 1.67
CA PRO A 240 12.43 -1.46 1.91
C PRO A 240 11.73 -2.04 3.15
N TYR A 241 11.43 -3.34 3.10
CA TYR A 241 10.66 -4.07 4.12
C TYR A 241 9.19 -3.66 4.24
N LEU A 242 8.62 -3.01 3.20
CA LEU A 242 7.22 -2.59 3.11
C LEU A 242 6.84 -1.50 4.12
N PHE A 243 7.78 -0.66 4.53
CA PHE A 243 7.45 0.53 5.28
C PHE A 243 6.74 1.53 4.35
N GLU A 244 5.52 1.88 4.69
CA GLU A 244 4.81 3.01 4.09
C GLU A 244 5.38 4.28 4.72
N VAL A 245 5.83 5.21 3.89
CA VAL A 245 6.43 6.48 4.33
C VAL A 245 5.72 7.61 3.65
N ASP A 246 5.28 8.59 4.44
CA ASP A 246 4.78 9.89 3.99
C ASP A 246 5.61 10.98 4.64
N ALA A 247 6.13 11.90 3.85
CA ALA A 247 6.85 13.05 4.34
C ALA A 247 6.42 14.31 3.58
N ALA A 248 6.06 15.34 4.30
CA ALA A 248 5.59 16.59 3.72
C ALA A 248 6.20 17.81 4.39
N LEU A 249 6.48 18.82 3.58
CA LEU A 249 6.86 20.18 3.96
C LEU A 249 5.65 21.08 3.71
N PHE A 250 5.34 21.91 4.68
CA PHE A 250 4.24 22.88 4.66
C PHE A 250 4.78 24.29 4.81
N VAL A 251 4.37 25.18 3.92
CA VAL A 251 4.71 26.60 4.01
C VAL A 251 3.42 27.40 4.12
N SER A 252 3.17 28.01 5.29
CA SER A 252 1.94 28.75 5.53
C SER A 252 1.91 30.07 4.76
N HIS A 253 0.73 30.60 4.52
CA HIS A 253 0.54 31.94 3.94
C HIS A 253 1.11 33.06 4.83
N ARG A 254 1.48 32.73 6.08
CA ARG A 254 2.11 33.64 7.05
C ARG A 254 3.63 33.55 7.04
N GLY A 255 4.19 32.58 6.31
CA GLY A 255 5.62 32.34 6.20
C GLY A 255 6.15 31.28 7.16
N ASP A 256 5.27 30.61 7.93
CA ASP A 256 5.69 29.53 8.82
C ASP A 256 6.02 28.28 7.99
N VAL A 257 7.09 27.61 8.37
CA VAL A 257 7.55 26.38 7.71
C VAL A 257 7.51 25.24 8.71
N THR A 258 6.73 24.22 8.40
CA THR A 258 6.62 22.99 9.20
C THR A 258 6.82 21.76 8.31
N ALA A 259 7.12 20.63 8.94
CA ALA A 259 7.25 19.35 8.23
C ALA A 259 6.64 18.23 9.08
N ARG A 260 6.13 17.20 8.41
CA ARG A 260 5.61 15.97 9.02
C ARG A 260 6.25 14.78 8.33
N ILE A 261 6.67 13.80 9.09
CA ILE A 261 7.24 12.54 8.60
C ILE A 261 6.53 11.42 9.34
N GLU A 262 5.90 10.55 8.58
CA GLU A 262 5.21 9.38 9.08
C GLU A 262 5.80 8.11 8.46
N ALA A 263 5.84 7.05 9.25
CA ALA A 263 6.20 5.73 8.80
C ALA A 263 5.35 4.68 9.51
N GLU A 264 4.82 3.76 8.74
CA GLU A 264 4.07 2.61 9.26
C GLU A 264 4.42 1.32 8.52
N VAL A 265 4.08 0.18 9.10
CA VAL A 265 4.29 -1.12 8.46
C VAL A 265 3.25 -2.13 8.90
N ASP A 266 2.71 -2.87 7.94
CA ASP A 266 1.76 -3.94 8.18
C ASP A 266 2.49 -5.28 8.44
N GLN A 267 2.58 -5.69 9.72
CA GLN A 267 3.12 -6.99 10.11
C GLN A 267 2.00 -8.02 10.17
N ARG A 268 1.93 -8.89 9.18
CA ARG A 268 0.93 -9.97 9.14
C ARG A 268 1.30 -11.09 10.10
N ILE A 269 0.58 -11.16 11.26
CA ILE A 269 0.69 -12.27 12.20
C ILE A 269 0.01 -13.51 11.62
N THR A 270 -1.14 -13.31 11.01
CA THR A 270 -1.87 -14.31 10.22
C THR A 270 -2.34 -13.69 8.92
N GLN A 271 -3.07 -14.41 8.09
CA GLN A 271 -3.66 -13.85 6.87
C GLN A 271 -4.65 -12.71 7.10
N ARG A 272 -5.24 -12.64 8.31
CA ARG A 272 -6.27 -11.66 8.68
C ARG A 272 -5.92 -10.81 9.89
N LEU A 273 -4.96 -11.24 10.71
CA LEU A 273 -4.53 -10.51 11.89
C LEU A 273 -3.24 -9.78 11.58
N ILE A 274 -3.27 -8.47 11.68
CA ILE A 274 -2.19 -7.57 11.28
C ILE A 274 -1.84 -6.71 12.48
N LEU A 275 -0.56 -6.65 12.81
CA LEU A 275 0.01 -5.71 13.76
C LEU A 275 0.61 -4.55 12.99
N GLN A 276 0.18 -3.33 13.27
CA GLN A 276 0.61 -2.12 12.58
C GLN A 276 1.28 -1.17 13.57
N PRO A 277 2.60 -1.18 13.69
CA PRO A 277 3.34 -0.09 14.30
C PRO A 277 3.36 1.13 13.37
N ARG A 278 3.18 2.32 13.96
CA ARG A 278 3.22 3.63 13.30
C ARG A 278 4.07 4.57 14.14
N ALA A 279 4.81 5.44 13.49
CA ALA A 279 5.49 6.55 14.13
C ALA A 279 5.37 7.81 13.27
N GLU A 280 5.17 8.94 13.91
CA GLU A 280 5.13 10.26 13.26
C GLU A 280 5.99 11.26 14.02
N VAL A 281 6.61 12.15 13.29
CA VAL A 281 7.36 13.28 13.83
C VAL A 281 6.95 14.55 13.09
N SER A 282 6.48 15.53 13.85
CA SER A 282 6.21 16.89 13.38
C SER A 282 7.33 17.83 13.78
N LEU A 283 7.72 18.72 12.86
CA LEU A 283 8.81 19.67 13.03
C LEU A 283 8.37 21.06 12.63
N SER A 284 8.95 22.07 13.29
CA SER A 284 8.76 23.48 12.92
C SER A 284 10.10 24.21 12.83
N ALA A 285 10.26 25.01 11.79
CA ALA A 285 11.48 25.82 11.62
C ALA A 285 11.54 27.02 12.58
N GLN A 286 10.40 27.43 13.12
CA GLN A 286 10.26 28.59 14.03
C GLN A 286 9.16 28.35 15.07
N ASP A 287 9.13 29.18 16.09
CA ASP A 287 8.01 29.21 17.02
C ASP A 287 6.76 29.77 16.32
N VAL A 288 5.61 29.10 16.52
CA VAL A 288 4.28 29.54 16.07
C VAL A 288 3.34 29.57 17.27
N PRO A 289 3.43 30.61 18.11
CA PRO A 289 2.74 30.66 19.41
C PRO A 289 1.22 30.55 19.32
N MET A 290 0.64 31.02 18.19
CA MET A 290 -0.81 30.95 18.01
C MET A 290 -1.33 29.54 17.75
N LEU A 291 -0.44 28.60 17.39
CA LEU A 291 -0.72 27.16 17.23
C LEU A 291 -0.16 26.35 18.41
N GLY A 292 0.50 26.98 19.39
CA GLY A 292 1.17 26.29 20.48
C GLY A 292 2.40 25.47 20.03
N ILE A 293 2.99 25.82 18.88
CA ILE A 293 4.10 25.10 18.25
C ILE A 293 5.42 25.80 18.57
N GLY A 294 6.37 25.07 19.15
CA GLY A 294 7.75 25.49 19.35
C GLY A 294 8.65 25.10 18.17
N SER A 295 9.77 25.80 18.01
CA SER A 295 10.77 25.48 16.98
C SER A 295 11.50 24.17 17.27
N GLY A 296 11.86 23.45 16.23
CA GLY A 296 12.51 22.14 16.29
C GLY A 296 11.51 21.00 16.16
N ILE A 297 11.67 19.94 16.94
CA ILE A 297 10.68 18.86 17.03
C ILE A 297 9.49 19.39 17.83
N ASP A 298 8.33 19.40 17.21
CA ASP A 298 7.07 19.85 17.82
C ASP A 298 6.38 18.69 18.54
N LYS A 299 6.05 17.63 17.79
CA LYS A 299 5.31 16.47 18.28
C LYS A 299 5.95 15.18 17.79
N VAL A 300 5.93 14.15 18.64
CA VAL A 300 6.30 12.78 18.29
C VAL A 300 5.14 11.88 18.67
N GLU A 301 4.73 11.00 17.77
CA GLU A 301 3.71 10.00 18.02
C GLU A 301 4.24 8.61 17.74
N ALA A 302 3.82 7.66 18.56
CA ALA A 302 4.10 6.24 18.35
C ALA A 302 2.84 5.44 18.64
N GLY A 303 2.39 4.67 17.69
CA GLY A 303 1.17 3.88 17.77
C GLY A 303 1.41 2.42 17.47
N LEU A 304 0.59 1.57 18.08
CA LEU A 304 0.54 0.15 17.79
C LEU A 304 -0.92 -0.27 17.69
N ARG A 305 -1.33 -0.73 16.52
CA ARG A 305 -2.70 -1.16 16.24
C ARG A 305 -2.74 -2.65 15.90
N LEU A 306 -3.69 -3.35 16.44
CA LEU A 306 -3.97 -4.75 16.12
C LEU A 306 -5.27 -4.81 15.33
N ARG A 307 -5.16 -5.06 14.02
CA ARG A 307 -6.22 -5.02 13.05
C ARG A 307 -6.65 -6.43 12.65
N TYR A 308 -7.95 -6.66 12.52
CA TYR A 308 -8.51 -7.90 12.03
C TYR A 308 -9.29 -7.69 10.73
N GLU A 309 -8.79 -8.18 9.60
CA GLU A 309 -9.45 -8.12 8.29
C GLU A 309 -10.65 -9.08 8.26
N ILE A 310 -11.86 -8.54 8.41
CA ILE A 310 -13.11 -9.28 8.16
C ILE A 310 -13.19 -9.58 6.67
N THR A 311 -13.00 -8.54 5.86
CA THR A 311 -12.65 -8.59 4.44
C THR A 311 -11.38 -7.78 4.23
N ARG A 312 -10.81 -7.80 3.04
CA ARG A 312 -9.63 -7.00 2.71
C ARG A 312 -9.92 -5.49 2.79
N GLU A 313 -11.14 -5.15 2.45
CA GLU A 313 -11.63 -3.78 2.34
C GLU A 313 -12.16 -3.23 3.67
N PHE A 314 -12.33 -4.07 4.69
CA PHE A 314 -12.88 -3.66 5.98
C PHE A 314 -12.26 -4.40 7.16
N ALA A 315 -11.68 -3.65 8.08
CA ALA A 315 -10.98 -4.19 9.22
C ALA A 315 -11.18 -3.32 10.48
N PRO A 316 -11.88 -3.81 11.52
CA PRO A 316 -11.83 -3.21 12.84
C PRO A 316 -10.46 -3.43 13.49
N TYR A 317 -10.10 -2.53 14.40
CA TYR A 317 -8.87 -2.62 15.17
C TYR A 317 -9.02 -2.06 16.57
N ILE A 318 -8.08 -2.45 17.43
CA ILE A 318 -7.81 -1.83 18.73
C ILE A 318 -6.32 -1.48 18.79
N GLY A 319 -5.95 -0.55 19.62
CA GLY A 319 -4.56 -0.15 19.71
C GLY A 319 -4.25 0.73 20.90
N VAL A 320 -3.01 1.16 20.93
CA VAL A 320 -2.49 2.17 21.86
C VAL A 320 -1.66 3.15 21.06
N GLU A 321 -1.80 4.42 21.39
CA GLU A 321 -1.01 5.51 20.83
C GLU A 321 -0.45 6.36 21.96
N GLN A 322 0.78 6.78 21.79
CA GLN A 322 1.46 7.69 22.70
C GLN A 322 1.89 8.91 21.90
N SER A 323 1.45 10.08 22.36
CA SER A 323 1.83 11.37 21.81
C SER A 323 2.68 12.14 22.80
N TRP A 324 3.72 12.80 22.31
CA TRP A 324 4.58 13.69 23.09
C TRP A 324 4.73 15.01 22.35
N ARG A 325 4.34 16.13 23.00
CA ARG A 325 4.81 17.45 22.61
C ARG A 325 6.20 17.66 23.18
N VAL A 326 7.12 18.21 22.39
CA VAL A 326 8.54 18.29 22.74
C VAL A 326 9.02 19.73 22.74
N GLY A 327 10.06 20.02 23.52
CA GLY A 327 10.69 21.35 23.55
C GLY A 327 9.72 22.48 23.86
N GLY A 328 9.74 23.54 23.04
CA GLY A 328 8.86 24.70 23.19
C GLY A 328 7.37 24.38 23.13
N SER A 329 6.99 23.37 22.33
CA SER A 329 5.60 22.92 22.23
C SER A 329 5.10 22.31 23.53
N ALA A 330 5.97 21.59 24.25
CA ALA A 330 5.64 21.08 25.59
C ALA A 330 5.49 22.22 26.63
N ASP A 331 6.22 23.31 26.47
CA ASP A 331 6.09 24.48 27.35
C ASP A 331 4.79 25.25 27.08
N TYR A 332 4.37 25.35 25.82
CA TYR A 332 3.06 25.90 25.45
C TYR A 332 1.92 25.05 26.00
N ALA A 333 1.97 23.73 25.88
CA ALA A 333 0.95 22.82 26.41
C ALA A 333 0.82 22.99 27.94
N ARG A 334 1.94 22.94 28.67
CA ARG A 334 1.93 23.15 30.12
C ARG A 334 1.40 24.54 30.49
N GLY A 335 1.73 25.56 29.70
CA GLY A 335 1.23 26.92 29.90
C GLY A 335 -0.29 27.03 29.70
N ALA A 336 -0.86 26.22 28.84
CA ALA A 336 -2.30 26.07 28.63
C ALA A 336 -2.98 25.17 29.67
N GLY A 337 -2.22 24.45 30.50
CA GLY A 337 -2.74 23.49 31.48
C GLY A 337 -2.97 22.11 30.91
N GLU A 338 -2.42 21.82 29.73
CA GLU A 338 -2.49 20.52 29.02
C GLU A 338 -1.29 19.63 29.39
N ASP A 339 -1.47 18.31 29.35
CA ASP A 339 -0.37 17.36 29.49
C ASP A 339 0.37 17.23 28.14
N PRO A 340 1.69 17.47 28.09
CA PRO A 340 2.47 17.29 26.89
C PRO A 340 2.71 15.81 26.52
N SER A 341 2.27 14.85 27.32
CA SER A 341 2.47 13.43 27.13
C SER A 341 1.16 12.67 27.34
N VAL A 342 0.51 12.28 26.27
CA VAL A 342 -0.82 11.67 26.31
C VAL A 342 -0.77 10.23 25.78
N THR A 343 -1.30 9.29 26.57
CA THR A 343 -1.54 7.91 26.14
C THR A 343 -3.01 7.74 25.79
N SER A 344 -3.29 7.27 24.59
CA SER A 344 -4.65 6.98 24.13
C SER A 344 -4.79 5.48 23.85
N TYR A 345 -5.84 4.87 24.40
CA TYR A 345 -6.28 3.54 23.93
C TYR A 345 -7.31 3.78 22.83
N VAL A 346 -7.10 3.13 21.69
CA VAL A 346 -7.91 3.40 20.51
C VAL A 346 -8.70 2.18 20.08
N ALA A 347 -9.90 2.42 19.58
CA ALA A 347 -10.71 1.42 18.89
C ALA A 347 -11.30 2.06 17.63
N GLY A 348 -11.14 1.41 16.49
CA GLY A 348 -11.53 2.02 15.23
C GLY A 348 -11.75 1.04 14.10
N ILE A 349 -11.96 1.59 12.93
CA ILE A 349 -12.13 0.83 11.68
C ILE A 349 -11.23 1.42 10.59
N ARG A 350 -10.68 0.53 9.79
CA ARG A 350 -10.02 0.85 8.50
C ARG A 350 -10.85 0.25 7.38
N PHE A 351 -11.03 1.01 6.31
CA PHE A 351 -11.73 0.53 5.11
C PHE A 351 -11.19 1.23 3.87
N TRP A 352 -11.39 0.57 2.72
CA TRP A 352 -11.07 1.16 1.41
C TRP A 352 -11.97 0.60 0.32
N PHE A 353 -12.11 1.30 -0.79
CA PHE A 353 -12.85 0.86 -1.99
C PHE A 353 -12.36 1.60 -3.24
#